data_89e13e4b3a0c77c66c611fd07eedfc03
#
_entry.id   89e13e4b3a0c77c66c611fd07eedfc03
#
_cell.length_a   1.000
_cell.length_b   1.000
_cell.length_c   1.000
_cell.angle_alpha   90.00
_cell.angle_beta   90.00
_cell.angle_gamma   90.00
#
_symmetry.space_group_name_H-M   'P 1'
#
loop_
_entity.id
_entity.type
_entity.pdbx_description
1 polymer ?
#
loop_
_entity_poly.entity_id
_entity_poly.type
_entity_poly.pdbx_seq_one_letter_code
_entity_poly.pdbx_strand_id
1 'polypeptide(L)'
;MAKLRHIAMVVEEMEKTAQFYEKSFGLQRVRQTDTAIGLSDGVVSLVIIHPSNVNMKGDDRRGLHHLGFLVDDVDRESAKVEANGAVRQGGIINSERGTETERKFRDPNGQMFDLTSPEYARDFWRIAV
;
A
#
# COMPACT_ATOMS: atom_id res chain seq x y z
N MET A 1 4.77 -7.05 -16.03
CA MET A 1 4.05 -8.11 -15.30
C MET A 1 3.69 -7.61 -13.91
N ALA A 2 2.49 -7.86 -13.46
CA ALA A 2 2.07 -7.45 -12.13
C ALA A 2 2.69 -8.35 -11.05
N LYS A 3 3.10 -7.73 -9.93
CA LYS A 3 3.68 -8.43 -8.80
C LYS A 3 3.00 -7.98 -7.52
N LEU A 4 2.52 -8.91 -6.71
CA LEU A 4 1.99 -8.60 -5.38
C LEU A 4 3.18 -8.23 -4.48
N ARG A 5 3.27 -6.98 -4.07
CA ARG A 5 4.46 -6.45 -3.39
C ARG A 5 4.15 -5.60 -2.17
N HIS A 6 2.89 -5.34 -1.87
CA HIS A 6 2.54 -4.44 -0.78
C HIS A 6 1.36 -4.97 0.00
N ILE A 7 1.46 -4.89 1.32
CA ILE A 7 0.41 -5.23 2.26
C ILE A 7 0.30 -4.07 3.24
N ALA A 8 -0.91 -3.58 3.48
CA ALA A 8 -1.18 -2.57 4.48
C ALA A 8 -2.14 -3.11 5.53
N MET A 9 -1.84 -2.84 6.79
CA MET A 9 -2.71 -3.20 7.90
C MET A 9 -2.94 -2.01 8.83
N VAL A 10 -4.13 -1.96 9.42
CA VAL A 10 -4.52 -0.91 10.35
C VAL A 10 -4.47 -1.44 11.77
N VAL A 11 -3.73 -0.76 12.63
CA VAL A 11 -3.56 -1.15 14.03
C VAL A 11 -3.57 0.10 14.92
N GLU A 12 -3.96 -0.06 16.16
CA GLU A 12 -3.98 1.05 17.13
C GLU A 12 -2.60 1.30 17.74
N GLU A 13 -1.78 0.27 17.90
CA GLU A 13 -0.44 0.39 18.48
C GLU A 13 0.63 0.16 17.41
N MET A 14 0.86 1.18 16.60
CA MET A 14 1.78 1.09 15.45
C MET A 14 3.20 0.69 15.85
N GLU A 15 3.75 1.36 16.86
CA GLU A 15 5.15 1.14 17.25
C GLU A 15 5.35 -0.29 17.76
N LYS A 16 4.43 -0.77 18.57
CA LYS A 16 4.48 -2.12 19.10
C LYS A 16 4.41 -3.16 17.97
N THR A 17 3.51 -2.95 17.02
CA THR A 17 3.36 -3.83 15.87
C THR A 17 4.59 -3.80 14.96
N ALA A 18 5.11 -2.61 14.66
CA ALA A 18 6.31 -2.48 13.84
C ALA A 18 7.50 -3.18 14.48
N GLN A 19 7.72 -2.96 15.79
CA GLN A 19 8.81 -3.63 16.51
C GLN A 19 8.67 -5.14 16.51
N PHE A 20 7.47 -5.66 16.60
CA PHE A 20 7.24 -7.10 16.49
C PHE A 20 7.78 -7.66 15.17
N TYR A 21 7.45 -7.03 14.05
CA TYR A 21 7.92 -7.50 12.74
C TYR A 21 9.41 -7.25 12.52
N GLU A 22 9.95 -6.14 13.04
CA GLU A 22 11.38 -5.86 12.98
C GLU A 22 12.19 -6.90 13.76
N LYS A 23 11.78 -7.18 14.99
CA LYS A 23 12.51 -8.10 15.88
C LYS A 23 12.32 -9.57 15.51
N SER A 24 11.14 -9.93 15.02
CA SER A 24 10.82 -11.34 14.72
C SER A 24 11.35 -11.78 13.36
N PHE A 25 11.30 -10.90 12.36
CA PHE A 25 11.59 -11.28 10.97
C PHE A 25 12.66 -10.41 10.30
N GLY A 26 13.22 -9.44 11.02
CA GLY A 26 14.28 -8.60 10.48
C GLY A 26 13.83 -7.59 9.44
N LEU A 27 12.54 -7.27 9.38
CA LEU A 27 12.07 -6.22 8.49
C LEU A 27 12.72 -4.89 8.86
N GLN A 28 13.03 -4.09 7.84
CA GLN A 28 13.66 -2.80 8.02
C GLN A 28 12.63 -1.68 7.96
N ARG A 29 12.72 -0.74 8.89
CA ARG A 29 11.89 0.46 8.89
C ARG A 29 12.46 1.43 7.86
N VAL A 30 11.71 1.68 6.79
CA VAL A 30 12.16 2.51 5.67
C VAL A 30 11.43 3.85 5.60
N ARG A 31 10.33 3.99 6.32
CA ARG A 31 9.52 5.20 6.32
C ARG A 31 8.70 5.29 7.59
N GLN A 32 8.52 6.52 8.08
CA GLN A 32 7.69 6.78 9.26
C GLN A 32 7.06 8.16 9.19
N THR A 33 5.78 8.22 9.53
CA THR A 33 5.03 9.44 9.79
C THR A 33 4.31 9.26 11.13
N ASP A 34 3.54 10.26 11.56
CA ASP A 34 2.76 10.17 12.80
C ASP A 34 1.67 9.09 12.74
N THR A 35 1.25 8.70 11.54
CA THR A 35 0.11 7.80 11.35
C THR A 35 0.41 6.59 10.48
N ALA A 36 1.67 6.39 10.07
CA ALA A 36 2.07 5.23 9.28
C ALA A 36 3.54 4.88 9.48
N ILE A 37 3.84 3.59 9.49
CA ILE A 37 5.21 3.07 9.53
C ILE A 37 5.36 2.10 8.36
N GLY A 38 6.32 2.36 7.49
CA GLY A 38 6.65 1.48 6.37
C GLY A 38 7.80 0.56 6.70
N LEU A 39 7.58 -0.74 6.56
CA LEU A 39 8.60 -1.78 6.73
C LEU A 39 8.87 -2.46 5.37
N SER A 40 10.06 -3.01 5.20
CA SER A 40 10.44 -3.69 3.96
C SER A 40 11.40 -4.84 4.24
N ASP A 41 11.26 -5.92 3.48
CA ASP A 41 12.26 -6.99 3.43
C ASP A 41 13.09 -6.93 2.14
N GLY A 42 12.94 -5.85 1.35
CA GLY A 42 13.60 -5.68 0.06
C GLY A 42 12.78 -6.19 -1.13
N VAL A 43 11.77 -7.00 -0.88
CA VAL A 43 10.89 -7.59 -1.90
C VAL A 43 9.44 -7.18 -1.68
N VAL A 44 8.99 -7.16 -0.43
CA VAL A 44 7.60 -6.81 -0.06
C VAL A 44 7.60 -5.64 0.89
N SER A 45 6.67 -4.73 0.70
CA SER A 45 6.37 -3.61 1.58
C SER A 45 5.26 -4.00 2.54
N LEU A 46 5.47 -3.79 3.84
CA LEU A 46 4.43 -3.91 4.85
C LEU A 46 4.24 -2.55 5.51
N VAL A 47 3.08 -1.94 5.32
CA VAL A 47 2.76 -0.65 5.94
C VAL A 47 1.79 -0.84 7.10
N ILE A 48 2.16 -0.27 8.23
CA ILE A 48 1.36 -0.25 9.46
C ILE A 48 0.72 1.13 9.55
N ILE A 49 -0.61 1.18 9.56
CA ILE A 49 -1.38 2.43 9.49
C ILE A 49 -2.17 2.61 10.79
N HIS A 50 -2.11 3.82 11.36
CA HIS A 50 -2.96 4.16 12.50
C HIS A 50 -4.35 4.56 12.00
N PRO A 51 -5.43 4.24 12.76
CA PRO A 51 -6.80 4.60 12.35
C PRO A 51 -7.05 6.09 12.12
N SER A 52 -6.24 6.96 12.72
CA SER A 52 -6.36 8.42 12.53
C SER A 52 -5.76 8.91 11.21
N ASN A 53 -5.13 8.04 10.41
CA ASN A 53 -4.58 8.43 9.12
C ASN A 53 -5.68 9.01 8.22
N VAL A 54 -5.37 10.10 7.50
CA VAL A 54 -6.34 10.81 6.66
C VAL A 54 -6.97 9.92 5.58
N ASN A 55 -6.24 8.90 5.13
CA ASN A 55 -6.72 7.96 4.13
C ASN A 55 -7.69 6.91 4.69
N MET A 56 -7.86 6.90 6.02
CA MET A 56 -8.77 6.00 6.73
C MET A 56 -10.12 6.65 7.03
N LYS A 57 -10.35 7.87 6.58
CA LYS A 57 -11.57 8.63 6.91
C LYS A 57 -12.83 7.83 6.57
N GLY A 58 -13.65 7.57 7.59
CA GLY A 58 -14.87 6.80 7.43
C GLY A 58 -14.68 5.28 7.40
N ASP A 59 -13.45 4.80 7.50
CA ASP A 59 -13.14 3.37 7.56
C ASP A 59 -12.66 3.02 8.96
N ASP A 60 -13.38 2.14 9.65
CA ASP A 60 -13.04 1.70 11.02
C ASP A 60 -12.40 0.31 11.05
N ARG A 61 -12.04 -0.23 9.88
CA ARG A 61 -11.43 -1.56 9.75
C ARG A 61 -10.12 -1.64 10.55
N ARG A 62 -9.91 -2.80 11.16
CA ARG A 62 -8.64 -3.18 11.80
C ARG A 62 -8.11 -4.43 11.11
N GLY A 63 -6.78 -4.63 11.17
CA GLY A 63 -6.11 -5.73 10.50
C GLY A 63 -5.84 -5.42 9.03
N LEU A 64 -5.89 -6.42 8.17
CA LEU A 64 -5.62 -6.26 6.75
C LEU A 64 -6.54 -5.21 6.12
N HIS A 65 -5.94 -4.18 5.53
CA HIS A 65 -6.67 -3.09 4.89
C HIS A 65 -6.66 -3.21 3.37
N HIS A 66 -5.48 -3.35 2.77
CA HIS A 66 -5.38 -3.51 1.32
C HIS A 66 -4.10 -4.24 0.90
N LEU A 67 -4.14 -4.73 -0.32
CA LEU A 67 -3.01 -5.32 -1.03
C LEU A 67 -2.53 -4.32 -2.08
N GLY A 68 -1.28 -4.43 -2.49
CA GLY A 68 -0.74 -3.58 -3.55
C GLY A 68 0.04 -4.37 -4.59
N PHE A 69 -0.17 -4.01 -5.83
CA PHE A 69 0.50 -4.61 -6.97
C PHE A 69 1.42 -3.61 -7.64
N LEU A 70 2.66 -4.02 -7.83
CA LEU A 70 3.61 -3.30 -8.67
C LEU A 70 3.34 -3.68 -10.12
N VAL A 71 3.09 -2.68 -10.97
CA VAL A 71 2.79 -2.89 -12.39
C VAL A 71 3.66 -1.95 -13.23
N ASP A 72 3.94 -2.35 -14.47
CA ASP A 72 4.78 -1.54 -15.36
C ASP A 72 4.02 -0.33 -15.91
N ASP A 73 2.73 -0.48 -16.16
CA ASP A 73 1.87 0.55 -16.75
C ASP A 73 0.55 0.59 -16.00
N VAL A 74 0.40 1.59 -15.13
CA VAL A 74 -0.77 1.72 -14.27
C VAL A 74 -2.05 1.94 -15.07
N ASP A 75 -1.99 2.69 -16.17
CA ASP A 75 -3.17 2.95 -16.98
C ASP A 75 -3.66 1.70 -17.69
N ARG A 76 -2.73 0.94 -18.28
CA ARG A 76 -3.07 -0.31 -18.97
C ARG A 76 -3.62 -1.35 -17.97
N GLU A 77 -2.98 -1.50 -16.83
CA GLU A 77 -3.45 -2.46 -15.80
C GLU A 77 -4.78 -2.01 -15.19
N SER A 78 -5.02 -0.69 -15.08
CA SER A 78 -6.32 -0.18 -14.62
C SER A 78 -7.45 -0.60 -15.55
N ALA A 79 -7.26 -0.43 -16.84
CA ALA A 79 -8.26 -0.86 -17.84
C ALA A 79 -8.51 -2.37 -17.75
N LYS A 80 -7.44 -3.14 -17.55
CA LYS A 80 -7.53 -4.60 -17.45
C LYS A 80 -8.30 -5.05 -16.20
N VAL A 81 -8.00 -4.49 -15.03
CA VAL A 81 -8.71 -4.89 -13.80
C VAL A 81 -10.16 -4.45 -13.84
N GLU A 82 -10.46 -3.29 -14.39
CA GLU A 82 -11.85 -2.84 -14.56
C GLU A 82 -12.62 -3.74 -15.52
N ALA A 83 -12.01 -4.18 -16.63
CA ALA A 83 -12.62 -5.15 -17.54
C ALA A 83 -12.90 -6.48 -16.86
N ASN A 84 -12.12 -6.82 -15.83
CA ASN A 84 -12.28 -8.07 -15.07
C ASN A 84 -13.15 -7.90 -13.82
N GLY A 85 -13.83 -6.77 -13.65
CA GLY A 85 -14.82 -6.59 -12.59
C GLY A 85 -14.40 -5.73 -11.40
N ALA A 86 -13.21 -5.14 -11.42
CA ALA A 86 -12.80 -4.22 -10.36
C ALA A 86 -13.55 -2.90 -10.44
N VAL A 87 -13.80 -2.29 -9.28
CA VAL A 87 -14.42 -0.97 -9.18
C VAL A 87 -13.40 0.03 -8.66
N ARG A 88 -13.20 1.13 -9.38
CA ARG A 88 -12.24 2.17 -9.01
C ARG A 88 -12.72 2.94 -7.78
N GLN A 89 -11.81 3.13 -6.81
CA GLN A 89 -12.06 3.84 -5.56
C GLN A 89 -11.30 5.17 -5.44
N GLY A 90 -10.61 5.59 -6.51
CA GLY A 90 -9.79 6.79 -6.50
C GLY A 90 -8.30 6.47 -6.48
N GLY A 91 -7.50 7.30 -5.85
CA GLY A 91 -6.06 7.12 -5.79
C GLY A 91 -5.41 8.14 -4.86
N ILE A 92 -4.13 7.95 -4.59
CA ILE A 92 -3.32 8.87 -3.81
C ILE A 92 -2.38 9.61 -4.76
N ILE A 93 -2.42 10.93 -4.67
CA ILE A 93 -1.53 11.80 -5.44
C ILE A 93 -0.43 12.31 -4.51
N ASN A 94 0.81 12.10 -4.91
CA ASN A 94 1.93 12.71 -4.21
C ASN A 94 1.94 14.22 -4.53
N SER A 95 1.63 15.03 -3.53
CA SER A 95 1.49 16.48 -3.70
C SER A 95 2.81 17.17 -4.06
N GLU A 96 3.95 16.60 -3.65
CA GLU A 96 5.26 17.15 -3.97
C GLU A 96 5.65 16.90 -5.42
N ARG A 97 5.24 15.77 -5.98
CA ARG A 97 5.56 15.39 -7.36
C ARG A 97 4.43 15.71 -8.35
N GLY A 98 3.22 15.98 -7.86
CA GLY A 98 2.05 16.20 -8.69
C GLY A 98 1.63 14.94 -9.47
N THR A 99 2.09 13.75 -9.05
CA THR A 99 1.82 12.49 -9.74
C THR A 99 1.00 11.54 -8.85
N GLU A 100 0.17 10.74 -9.49
CA GLU A 100 -0.56 9.69 -8.83
C GLU A 100 0.41 8.57 -8.41
N THR A 101 0.36 8.17 -7.15
CA THR A 101 1.30 7.20 -6.59
C THR A 101 0.69 5.83 -6.42
N GLU A 102 -0.56 5.78 -6.01
CA GLU A 102 -1.30 4.54 -5.80
C GLU A 102 -2.72 4.72 -6.32
N ARG A 103 -3.12 3.90 -7.25
CA ARG A 103 -4.49 3.92 -7.77
C ARG A 103 -5.27 2.79 -7.12
N LYS A 104 -6.37 3.15 -6.47
CA LYS A 104 -7.12 2.24 -5.62
C LYS A 104 -8.37 1.70 -6.30
N PHE A 105 -8.59 0.41 -6.08
CA PHE A 105 -9.73 -0.34 -6.61
C PHE A 105 -10.30 -1.25 -5.52
N ARG A 106 -11.49 -1.78 -5.78
CA ARG A 106 -12.03 -2.91 -5.05
C ARG A 106 -12.17 -4.10 -6.00
N ASP A 107 -11.79 -5.27 -5.53
CA ASP A 107 -11.96 -6.50 -6.29
C ASP A 107 -13.44 -6.95 -6.31
N PRO A 108 -13.81 -8.03 -7.03
CA PRO A 108 -15.19 -8.48 -7.08
C PRO A 108 -15.79 -8.83 -5.71
N ASN A 109 -14.97 -9.09 -4.71
CA ASN A 109 -15.41 -9.38 -3.34
C ASN A 109 -15.39 -8.13 -2.43
N GLY A 110 -15.07 -6.96 -2.98
CA GLY A 110 -15.01 -5.71 -2.22
C GLY A 110 -13.69 -5.45 -1.49
N GLN A 111 -12.67 -6.29 -1.64
CA GLN A 111 -11.36 -6.06 -1.03
C GLN A 111 -10.61 -4.97 -1.78
N MET A 112 -10.11 -3.98 -1.05
CA MET A 112 -9.30 -2.91 -1.62
C MET A 112 -7.92 -3.42 -2.04
N PHE A 113 -7.46 -2.94 -3.21
CA PHE A 113 -6.09 -3.13 -3.65
C PHE A 113 -5.59 -1.90 -4.41
N ASP A 114 -4.28 -1.77 -4.49
CA ASP A 114 -3.62 -0.66 -5.19
C ASP A 114 -2.88 -1.17 -6.42
N LEU A 115 -2.82 -0.32 -7.44
CA LEU A 115 -1.84 -0.43 -8.52
C LEU A 115 -0.82 0.70 -8.35
N THR A 116 0.46 0.38 -8.43
CA THR A 116 1.53 1.37 -8.30
C THR A 116 2.63 1.15 -9.31
N SER A 117 3.35 2.23 -9.62
CA SER A 117 4.45 2.22 -10.57
C SER A 117 5.75 1.70 -9.96
N PRO A 118 6.72 1.24 -10.80
CA PRO A 118 8.04 0.86 -10.30
C PRO A 118 8.77 2.01 -9.60
N GLU A 119 8.59 3.23 -10.08
CA GLU A 119 9.22 4.41 -9.49
C GLU A 119 8.76 4.61 -8.04
N TYR A 120 7.45 4.58 -7.79
CA TYR A 120 6.92 4.73 -6.45
C TYR A 120 7.34 3.56 -5.53
N ALA A 121 7.30 2.34 -6.03
CA ALA A 121 7.69 1.17 -5.27
C ALA A 121 9.17 1.25 -4.84
N ARG A 122 10.05 1.67 -5.74
CA ARG A 122 11.47 1.85 -5.42
C ARG A 122 11.69 2.95 -4.39
N ASP A 123 11.04 4.10 -4.59
CA ASP A 123 11.32 5.30 -3.79
C ASP A 123 10.65 5.27 -2.41
N PHE A 124 9.44 4.72 -2.31
CA PHE A 124 8.66 4.77 -1.09
C PHE A 124 8.50 3.41 -0.41
N TRP A 125 8.31 2.35 -1.16
CA TRP A 125 8.23 1.01 -0.57
C TRP A 125 9.62 0.42 -0.31
N ARG A 126 10.65 0.96 -0.96
CA ARG A 126 12.04 0.51 -0.82
C ARG A 126 12.19 -0.97 -1.12
N ILE A 127 11.60 -1.41 -2.22
CA ILE A 127 11.67 -2.79 -2.70
C ILE A 127 12.29 -2.84 -4.09
N ALA A 128 12.74 -4.02 -4.48
CA ALA A 128 13.20 -4.29 -5.84
C ALA A 128 12.03 -4.21 -6.83
N VAL A 129 12.29 -3.69 -8.00
CA VAL A 129 11.26 -3.50 -9.05
C VAL A 129 11.58 -4.28 -10.32
#